data_fde616b7bccba0551df4d6876ccd8f4b
#
_entry.id   fde616b7bccba0551df4d6876ccd8f4b
#
_cell.length_a   1.000
_cell.length_b   1.000
_cell.length_c   1.000
_cell.angle_alpha   90.00
_cell.angle_beta   90.00
_cell.angle_gamma   90.00
#
_symmetry.space_group_name_H-M   'P 1'
#
loop_
_entity.id
_entity.type
_entity.pdbx_description
1 polymer ?
#
loop_
_entity_poly.entity_id
_entity_poly.type
_entity_poly.pdbx_seq_one_letter_code
_entity_poly.pdbx_strand_id
1 'polypeptide(L)'
;DCHILINPHSIEQFLDALDRSPPDWGLVYGHGHHDPALDERLFTLNRERDAKRNGKEPLQWTVVFLWSAELSRYDPTTGGFGMAIGPIFTQTKWGIVRFKPEEVPSNLVVIPEPSTREVLRRQLEAGQKVDIEIAMVGRLIPEESLVYDFSHDEEGLGIIMPVVRIERVEYLLLR
;
A
#
# COMPACT_ATOMS: atom_id res chain seq x y z
N ASP A 1 5.95 18.23 -5.38
CA ASP A 1 6.84 17.08 -5.58
C ASP A 1 6.05 15.79 -5.50
N CYS A 2 5.94 15.10 -6.63
CA CYS A 2 5.24 13.82 -6.72
C CYS A 2 6.28 12.69 -6.80
N HIS A 3 6.24 11.79 -5.82
CA HIS A 3 7.15 10.65 -5.72
C HIS A 3 6.41 9.36 -6.00
N ILE A 4 6.82 8.65 -7.04
CA ILE A 4 6.18 7.41 -7.48
C ILE A 4 6.87 6.22 -6.81
N LEU A 5 6.18 5.57 -5.91
CA LEU A 5 6.71 4.52 -5.05
C LEU A 5 6.12 3.17 -5.44
N ILE A 6 6.52 2.67 -6.62
CA ILE A 6 5.90 1.48 -7.22
C ILE A 6 6.86 0.30 -7.41
N ASN A 7 8.13 0.46 -7.08
CA ASN A 7 9.11 -0.63 -7.19
C ASN A 7 10.01 -0.65 -5.94
N PRO A 8 10.73 -1.77 -5.69
CA PRO A 8 11.55 -1.88 -4.48
C PRO A 8 12.56 -0.75 -4.30
N HIS A 9 13.22 -0.32 -5.38
CA HIS A 9 14.25 0.72 -5.30
C HIS A 9 13.68 2.08 -4.86
N SER A 10 12.58 2.52 -5.49
CA SER A 10 11.95 3.80 -5.13
C SER A 10 11.42 3.79 -3.70
N ILE A 11 10.87 2.65 -3.27
CA ILE A 11 10.35 2.49 -1.90
C ILE A 11 11.51 2.53 -0.89
N GLU A 12 12.61 1.85 -1.18
CA GLU A 12 13.79 1.87 -0.30
C GLU A 12 14.38 3.26 -0.16
N GLN A 13 14.47 4.02 -1.25
CA GLN A 13 14.93 5.40 -1.20
C GLN A 13 14.04 6.28 -0.33
N PHE A 14 12.74 6.10 -0.45
CA PHE A 14 11.77 6.80 0.37
C PHE A 14 11.95 6.47 1.86
N LEU A 15 12.09 5.18 2.19
CA LEU A 15 12.30 4.75 3.57
C LEU A 15 13.62 5.25 4.14
N ASP A 16 14.69 5.22 3.34
CA ASP A 16 15.99 5.77 3.74
C ASP A 16 15.91 7.26 4.07
N ALA A 17 15.13 8.01 3.31
CA ALA A 17 14.93 9.44 3.55
C ALA A 17 14.09 9.72 4.80
N LEU A 18 13.16 8.84 5.11
CA LEU A 18 12.23 9.01 6.21
C LEU A 18 12.77 8.50 7.55
N ASP A 19 13.41 7.34 7.56
CA ASP A 19 13.82 6.64 8.78
C ASP A 19 15.31 6.26 8.85
N ARG A 20 16.11 6.54 7.85
CA ARG A 20 17.54 6.26 7.74
C ARG A 20 17.91 4.80 7.53
N SER A 21 17.48 3.90 8.40
CA SER A 21 17.89 2.50 8.38
C SER A 21 16.77 1.57 8.79
N PRO A 22 16.77 0.33 8.24
CA PRO A 22 15.77 -0.66 8.64
C PRO A 22 15.83 -0.97 10.12
N PRO A 23 14.71 -1.39 10.72
CA PRO A 23 14.72 -1.98 12.05
C PRO A 23 15.55 -3.25 12.07
N ASP A 24 16.12 -3.57 13.22
CA ASP A 24 16.73 -4.88 13.44
C ASP A 24 15.62 -5.89 13.74
N TRP A 25 15.12 -6.53 12.71
CA TRP A 25 14.00 -7.46 12.83
C TRP A 25 14.35 -8.67 13.72
N GLY A 26 15.63 -9.07 13.76
CA GLY A 26 16.07 -10.13 14.65
C GLY A 26 15.84 -9.77 16.11
N LEU A 27 16.19 -8.55 16.50
CA LEU A 27 15.95 -8.07 17.86
C LEU A 27 14.46 -7.88 18.16
N VAL A 28 13.68 -7.40 17.18
CA VAL A 28 12.24 -7.21 17.35
C VAL A 28 11.54 -8.54 17.59
N TYR A 29 11.84 -9.54 16.77
CA TYR A 29 11.21 -10.86 16.89
C TYR A 29 11.66 -11.63 18.13
N GLY A 30 12.93 -11.45 18.56
CA GLY A 30 13.47 -12.19 19.71
C GLY A 30 13.39 -13.69 19.50
N HIS A 31 12.42 -14.34 20.14
CA HIS A 31 12.19 -15.79 20.04
C HIS A 31 11.10 -16.17 19.03
N GLY A 32 10.81 -15.29 18.08
CA GLY A 32 9.81 -15.54 17.04
C GLY A 32 8.42 -15.03 17.39
N HIS A 33 7.43 -15.50 16.64
CA HIS A 33 6.04 -15.01 16.74
C HIS A 33 5.38 -15.31 18.10
N HIS A 34 5.87 -16.32 18.79
CA HIS A 34 5.29 -16.75 20.07
C HIS A 34 5.95 -16.08 21.29
N ASP A 35 6.87 -15.15 21.05
CA ASP A 35 7.48 -14.38 22.12
C ASP A 35 6.44 -13.44 22.76
N PRO A 36 6.11 -13.61 24.06
CA PRO A 36 5.07 -12.79 24.69
C PRO A 36 5.41 -11.29 24.77
N ALA A 37 6.68 -10.92 24.61
CA ALA A 37 7.11 -9.53 24.64
C ALA A 37 7.15 -8.90 23.23
N LEU A 38 6.74 -9.63 22.19
CA LEU A 38 6.79 -9.14 20.80
C LEU A 38 5.98 -7.86 20.62
N ASP A 39 4.73 -7.86 21.09
CA ASP A 39 3.84 -6.70 20.94
C ASP A 39 4.41 -5.47 21.62
N GLU A 40 5.02 -5.64 22.78
CA GLU A 40 5.65 -4.56 23.52
C GLU A 40 6.87 -4.00 22.78
N ARG A 41 7.68 -4.88 22.19
CA ARG A 41 8.84 -4.45 21.40
C ARG A 41 8.40 -3.71 20.13
N LEU A 42 7.36 -4.16 19.46
CA LEU A 42 6.80 -3.46 18.29
C LEU A 42 6.24 -2.09 18.67
N PHE A 43 5.53 -2.01 19.77
CA PHE A 43 5.01 -0.74 20.28
C PHE A 43 6.16 0.25 20.57
N THR A 44 7.20 -0.20 21.23
CA THR A 44 8.37 0.63 21.52
C THR A 44 9.08 1.08 20.24
N LEU A 45 9.27 0.16 19.29
CA LEU A 45 9.88 0.47 18.00
C LEU A 45 9.11 1.58 17.27
N ASN A 46 7.80 1.44 17.20
CA ASN A 46 6.95 2.42 16.52
C ASN A 46 7.04 3.80 17.19
N ARG A 47 6.97 3.83 18.50
CA ARG A 47 7.05 5.09 19.26
C ARG A 47 8.39 5.80 19.08
N GLU A 48 9.48 5.06 19.17
CA GLU A 48 10.83 5.63 19.01
C GLU A 48 11.03 6.18 17.59
N ARG A 49 10.55 5.46 16.59
CA ARG A 49 10.68 5.86 15.21
C ARG A 49 9.79 7.07 14.88
N ASP A 50 8.57 7.10 15.37
CA ASP A 50 7.66 8.24 15.18
C ASP A 50 8.27 9.54 15.70
N ALA A 51 8.85 9.50 16.88
CA ALA A 51 9.47 10.68 17.47
C ALA A 51 10.61 11.25 16.62
N LYS A 52 11.32 10.39 15.90
CA LYS A 52 12.47 10.79 15.07
C LYS A 52 12.07 11.31 13.68
N ARG A 53 10.85 11.05 13.21
CA ARG A 53 10.40 11.46 11.87
C ARG A 53 9.92 12.89 11.81
N ASN A 54 9.61 13.49 12.94
CA ASN A 54 9.08 14.84 12.99
C ASN A 54 9.98 15.81 12.23
N GLY A 55 9.39 16.60 11.33
CA GLY A 55 10.11 17.56 10.51
C GLY A 55 10.87 16.99 9.30
N LYS A 56 10.82 15.68 9.09
CA LYS A 56 11.46 15.07 7.93
C LYS A 56 10.74 15.45 6.63
N GLU A 57 11.52 15.73 5.59
CA GLU A 57 11.01 16.18 4.31
C GLU A 57 9.97 15.24 3.67
N PRO A 58 10.17 13.90 3.69
CA PRO A 58 9.18 12.99 3.07
C PRO A 58 7.78 13.05 3.66
N LEU A 59 7.61 13.58 4.87
CA LEU A 59 6.28 13.80 5.44
C LEU A 59 5.45 14.81 4.65
N GLN A 60 6.09 15.61 3.80
CA GLN A 60 5.40 16.62 2.98
C GLN A 60 5.29 16.22 1.51
N TRP A 61 5.84 15.08 1.14
CA TRP A 61 5.78 14.62 -0.24
C TRP A 61 4.37 14.17 -0.61
N THR A 62 4.01 14.42 -1.86
CA THR A 62 2.90 13.71 -2.50
C THR A 62 3.45 12.38 -2.99
N VAL A 63 2.87 11.30 -2.55
CA VAL A 63 3.30 9.95 -2.92
C VAL A 63 2.25 9.25 -3.75
N VAL A 64 2.70 8.38 -4.65
CA VAL A 64 1.85 7.54 -5.48
C VAL A 64 2.24 6.10 -5.23
N PHE A 65 1.28 5.26 -4.91
CA PHE A 65 1.50 3.82 -4.75
C PHE A 65 0.37 3.05 -5.44
N LEU A 66 0.62 1.77 -5.69
CA LEU A 66 -0.35 0.92 -6.38
C LEU A 66 -1.01 -0.05 -5.43
N TRP A 67 -2.30 -0.29 -5.66
CA TRP A 67 -3.05 -1.40 -5.11
C TRP A 67 -3.61 -2.23 -6.27
N SER A 68 -3.88 -3.50 -6.01
CA SER A 68 -4.56 -4.35 -6.99
C SER A 68 -6.05 -4.14 -6.93
N ALA A 69 -6.70 -4.33 -8.07
CA ALA A 69 -8.15 -4.30 -8.17
C ALA A 69 -8.62 -5.37 -9.14
N GLU A 70 -9.76 -5.99 -8.83
CA GLU A 70 -10.43 -6.93 -9.70
C GLU A 70 -11.78 -6.35 -10.07
N LEU A 71 -12.11 -6.33 -11.35
CA LEU A 71 -13.42 -5.87 -11.80
C LEU A 71 -14.49 -6.86 -11.35
N SER A 72 -15.52 -6.35 -10.67
CA SER A 72 -16.54 -7.22 -10.08
C SER A 72 -17.84 -7.25 -10.87
N ARG A 73 -18.33 -6.09 -11.30
CA ARG A 73 -19.65 -6.00 -11.92
C ARG A 73 -19.76 -4.79 -12.84
N TYR A 74 -20.36 -5.00 -14.01
CA TYR A 74 -20.71 -3.92 -14.90
C TYR A 74 -22.03 -3.28 -14.46
N ASP A 75 -22.05 -1.95 -14.42
CA ASP A 75 -23.24 -1.17 -14.14
C ASP A 75 -23.66 -0.45 -15.45
N PRO A 76 -24.75 -0.89 -16.10
CA PRO A 76 -25.19 -0.26 -17.35
C PRO A 76 -25.67 1.18 -17.17
N THR A 77 -26.03 1.57 -15.96
CA THR A 77 -26.49 2.95 -15.67
C THR A 77 -25.35 3.94 -15.80
N THR A 78 -24.17 3.61 -15.27
CA THR A 78 -22.99 4.48 -15.33
C THR A 78 -22.07 4.15 -16.51
N GLY A 79 -22.15 2.95 -17.06
CA GLY A 79 -21.18 2.43 -18.02
C GLY A 79 -19.86 2.04 -17.37
N GLY A 80 -19.86 1.89 -16.07
CA GLY A 80 -18.66 1.60 -15.28
C GLY A 80 -18.65 0.20 -14.68
N PHE A 81 -17.52 -0.14 -14.10
CA PHE A 81 -17.31 -1.42 -13.41
C PHE A 81 -16.98 -1.17 -11.95
N GLY A 82 -17.66 -1.89 -11.06
CA GLY A 82 -17.26 -1.94 -9.67
C GLY A 82 -15.98 -2.72 -9.52
N MET A 83 -15.29 -2.54 -8.39
CA MET A 83 -14.00 -3.18 -8.14
C MET A 83 -13.90 -3.69 -6.72
N ALA A 84 -13.23 -4.83 -6.56
CA ALA A 84 -12.72 -5.29 -5.28
C ALA A 84 -11.23 -4.95 -5.23
N ILE A 85 -10.80 -4.21 -4.22
CA ILE A 85 -9.43 -3.74 -4.12
C ILE A 85 -8.67 -4.42 -2.99
N GLY A 86 -7.35 -4.53 -3.15
CA GLY A 86 -6.48 -5.12 -2.14
C GLY A 86 -5.06 -4.61 -2.23
N PRO A 87 -4.31 -4.73 -1.13
CA PRO A 87 -2.94 -4.23 -1.08
C PRO A 87 -1.98 -5.04 -1.94
N ILE A 88 -0.90 -4.38 -2.36
CA ILE A 88 0.25 -5.03 -2.98
C ILE A 88 1.37 -5.07 -1.95
N PHE A 89 1.96 -6.25 -1.77
CA PHE A 89 3.09 -6.46 -0.87
C PHE A 89 4.37 -6.45 -1.68
N THR A 90 5.30 -5.56 -1.36
CA THR A 90 6.56 -5.41 -2.08
C THR A 90 7.73 -5.80 -1.19
N GLN A 91 8.52 -6.76 -1.63
CA GLN A 91 9.73 -7.18 -0.94
C GLN A 91 10.82 -6.13 -1.12
N THR A 92 11.39 -5.65 -0.03
CA THR A 92 12.47 -4.66 -0.03
C THR A 92 13.58 -5.07 0.93
N LYS A 93 14.69 -4.34 0.91
CA LYS A 93 15.78 -4.53 1.90
C LYS A 93 15.34 -4.20 3.33
N TRP A 94 14.30 -3.39 3.47
CA TRP A 94 13.75 -3.03 4.78
C TRP A 94 12.84 -4.11 5.36
N GLY A 95 12.30 -4.97 4.50
CA GLY A 95 11.28 -5.94 4.79
C GLY A 95 10.15 -5.82 3.78
N ILE A 96 9.01 -6.42 4.08
CA ILE A 96 7.83 -6.36 3.22
C ILE A 96 7.14 -5.01 3.42
N VAL A 97 6.92 -4.27 2.34
CA VAL A 97 6.23 -2.96 2.38
C VAL A 97 4.83 -3.09 1.82
N ARG A 98 3.87 -2.58 2.57
CA ARG A 98 2.47 -2.49 2.18
C ARG A 98 1.96 -1.10 2.50
N PHE A 99 1.66 -0.31 1.48
CA PHE A 99 1.04 1.00 1.69
C PHE A 99 -0.38 0.85 2.21
N LYS A 100 -0.73 1.68 3.17
CA LYS A 100 -2.03 1.62 3.85
C LYS A 100 -2.75 2.97 3.72
N PRO A 101 -3.87 3.03 2.98
CA PRO A 101 -4.72 4.22 3.04
C PRO A 101 -5.25 4.42 4.47
N GLU A 102 -5.30 5.66 4.92
CA GLU A 102 -5.92 5.98 6.22
C GLU A 102 -7.37 5.50 6.26
N GLU A 103 -8.08 5.76 5.17
CA GLU A 103 -9.40 5.19 4.91
C GLU A 103 -9.34 4.46 3.58
N VAL A 104 -9.73 3.18 3.57
CA VAL A 104 -9.79 2.43 2.33
C VAL A 104 -10.93 2.97 1.47
N PRO A 105 -10.65 3.45 0.24
CA PRO A 105 -11.72 3.93 -0.63
C PRO A 105 -12.75 2.83 -0.88
N SER A 106 -14.03 3.21 -0.85
CA SER A 106 -15.14 2.29 -1.10
C SER A 106 -15.93 2.74 -2.31
N ASN A 107 -16.70 1.81 -2.87
CA ASN A 107 -17.59 2.09 -4.01
C ASN A 107 -16.86 2.66 -5.23
N LEU A 108 -15.62 2.24 -5.45
CA LEU A 108 -14.85 2.68 -6.60
C LEU A 108 -15.43 2.08 -7.88
N VAL A 109 -15.53 2.93 -8.89
CA VAL A 109 -16.05 2.58 -10.22
C VAL A 109 -15.07 3.07 -11.26
N VAL A 110 -14.68 2.20 -12.19
CA VAL A 110 -13.89 2.60 -13.35
C VAL A 110 -14.82 2.70 -14.56
N ILE A 111 -14.72 3.81 -15.29
CA ILE A 111 -15.51 4.05 -16.51
C ILE A 111 -14.53 4.14 -17.68
N PRO A 112 -14.26 3.01 -18.36
CA PRO A 112 -13.35 3.02 -19.52
C PRO A 112 -13.99 3.67 -20.75
N GLU A 113 -13.15 3.93 -21.75
CA GLU A 113 -13.63 4.32 -23.06
C GLU A 113 -14.57 3.25 -23.63
N PRO A 114 -15.53 3.64 -24.50
CA PRO A 114 -16.55 2.69 -25.00
C PRO A 114 -16.00 1.41 -25.62
N SER A 115 -14.91 1.49 -26.38
CA SER A 115 -14.31 0.31 -27.01
C SER A 115 -13.71 -0.66 -25.98
N THR A 116 -12.99 -0.12 -24.99
CA THR A 116 -12.42 -0.90 -23.88
C THR A 116 -13.53 -1.47 -23.00
N ARG A 117 -14.55 -0.68 -22.69
CA ARG A 117 -15.72 -1.09 -21.92
C ARG A 117 -16.37 -2.35 -22.49
N GLU A 118 -16.57 -2.38 -23.80
CA GLU A 118 -17.20 -3.53 -24.46
C GLU A 118 -16.36 -4.79 -24.35
N VAL A 119 -15.05 -4.68 -24.52
CA VAL A 119 -14.13 -5.80 -24.35
C VAL A 119 -14.19 -6.34 -22.92
N LEU A 120 -14.11 -5.45 -21.92
CA LEU A 120 -14.14 -5.83 -20.51
C LEU A 120 -15.48 -6.46 -20.12
N ARG A 121 -16.58 -5.91 -20.64
CA ARG A 121 -17.92 -6.46 -20.41
C ARG A 121 -18.04 -7.89 -20.91
N ARG A 122 -17.52 -8.17 -22.11
CA ARG A 122 -17.50 -9.53 -22.67
C ARG A 122 -16.65 -10.48 -21.87
N GLN A 123 -15.49 -10.03 -21.40
CA GLN A 123 -14.61 -10.86 -20.56
C GLN A 123 -15.30 -11.25 -19.26
N LEU A 124 -15.96 -10.31 -18.60
CA LEU A 124 -16.68 -10.60 -17.37
C LEU A 124 -17.86 -11.53 -17.59
N GLU A 125 -18.63 -11.33 -18.68
CA GLU A 125 -19.75 -12.21 -19.04
C GLU A 125 -19.27 -13.63 -19.34
N ALA A 126 -18.07 -13.78 -19.88
CA ALA A 126 -17.46 -15.08 -20.14
C ALA A 126 -16.87 -15.73 -18.88
N GLY A 127 -17.02 -15.11 -17.71
CA GLY A 127 -16.47 -15.60 -16.45
C GLY A 127 -14.97 -15.41 -16.28
N GLN A 128 -14.36 -14.58 -17.10
CA GLN A 128 -12.94 -14.29 -16.99
C GLN A 128 -12.68 -13.29 -15.87
N LYS A 129 -11.59 -13.53 -15.13
CA LYS A 129 -11.10 -12.61 -14.14
C LYS A 129 -10.38 -11.44 -14.82
N VAL A 130 -10.75 -10.22 -14.47
CA VAL A 130 -10.10 -9.02 -14.99
C VAL A 130 -9.44 -8.25 -13.88
N ASP A 131 -8.12 -8.26 -13.88
CA ASP A 131 -7.31 -7.54 -12.91
C ASP A 131 -6.78 -6.25 -13.50
N ILE A 132 -6.84 -5.20 -12.69
CA ILE A 132 -6.23 -3.90 -13.01
C ILE A 132 -5.41 -3.44 -11.82
N GLU A 133 -4.64 -2.39 -12.00
CA GLU A 133 -3.99 -1.69 -10.90
C GLU A 133 -4.64 -0.32 -10.72
N ILE A 134 -4.71 0.11 -9.45
CA ILE A 134 -5.13 1.47 -9.13
C ILE A 134 -3.96 2.21 -8.49
N ALA A 135 -3.79 3.46 -8.90
CA ALA A 135 -2.81 4.36 -8.32
C ALA A 135 -3.50 5.23 -7.29
N MET A 136 -3.01 5.17 -6.06
CA MET A 136 -3.49 6.02 -4.98
C MET A 136 -2.49 7.14 -4.77
N VAL A 137 -2.97 8.37 -4.70
CA VAL A 137 -2.16 9.57 -4.57
C VAL A 137 -2.54 10.27 -3.29
N GLY A 138 -1.53 10.62 -2.48
CA GLY A 138 -1.80 11.30 -1.23
C GLY A 138 -0.53 11.67 -0.47
N ARG A 139 -0.69 11.94 0.81
CA ARG A 139 0.39 12.35 1.71
C ARG A 139 0.40 11.50 2.96
N LEU A 140 1.60 11.30 3.51
CA LEU A 140 1.75 10.61 4.78
C LEU A 140 1.05 11.37 5.90
N ILE A 141 0.60 10.62 6.89
CA ILE A 141 0.00 11.20 8.10
C ILE A 141 1.15 11.55 9.05
N PRO A 142 1.33 12.83 9.44
CA PRO A 142 2.51 13.23 10.21
C PRO A 142 2.69 12.50 11.53
N GLU A 143 1.61 12.19 12.22
CA GLU A 143 1.65 11.56 13.56
C GLU A 143 1.77 10.04 13.50
N GLU A 144 1.51 9.44 12.34
CA GLU A 144 1.53 7.99 12.17
C GLU A 144 1.91 7.63 10.74
N SER A 145 3.07 8.12 10.32
CA SER A 145 3.47 8.00 8.91
C SER A 145 3.88 6.57 8.51
N LEU A 146 4.53 5.84 9.41
CA LEU A 146 4.89 4.43 9.19
C LEU A 146 4.44 3.61 10.38
N VAL A 147 3.93 2.42 10.10
CA VAL A 147 3.66 1.41 11.12
C VAL A 147 4.52 0.19 10.82
N TYR A 148 5.32 -0.22 11.81
CA TYR A 148 6.07 -1.47 11.75
C TYR A 148 5.29 -2.55 12.48
N ASP A 149 5.17 -3.70 11.84
CA ASP A 149 4.46 -4.86 12.38
C ASP A 149 5.20 -6.13 11.98
N PHE A 150 4.76 -7.27 12.43
CA PHE A 150 5.32 -8.55 12.02
C PHE A 150 4.51 -9.15 10.88
N SER A 151 5.21 -9.90 10.01
CA SER A 151 4.54 -10.63 8.94
C SER A 151 3.98 -11.94 9.50
N HIS A 152 2.71 -12.25 9.20
CA HIS A 152 2.10 -13.53 9.56
C HIS A 152 2.55 -14.67 8.66
N ASP A 153 2.99 -14.35 7.44
CA ASP A 153 3.30 -15.35 6.42
C ASP A 153 4.75 -15.80 6.44
N GLU A 154 5.67 -14.92 6.87
CA GLU A 154 7.10 -15.23 6.90
C GLU A 154 7.69 -14.91 8.27
N GLU A 155 8.16 -15.94 8.96
CA GLU A 155 8.78 -15.80 10.26
C GLU A 155 10.09 -15.03 10.18
N GLY A 156 10.30 -14.10 11.10
CA GLY A 156 11.50 -13.28 11.16
C GLY A 156 11.51 -12.08 10.23
N LEU A 157 10.46 -11.90 9.43
CA LEU A 157 10.33 -10.74 8.57
C LEU A 157 9.29 -9.76 9.10
N GLY A 158 9.64 -8.50 9.06
CA GLY A 158 8.72 -7.44 9.41
C GLY A 158 7.92 -6.96 8.22
N ILE A 159 6.80 -6.33 8.52
CA ILE A 159 6.00 -5.61 7.55
C ILE A 159 6.04 -4.12 7.87
N ILE A 160 6.16 -3.31 6.83
CA ILE A 160 6.24 -1.87 6.95
C ILE A 160 5.06 -1.27 6.22
N MET A 161 4.26 -0.49 6.92
CA MET A 161 3.05 0.09 6.36
C MET A 161 3.13 1.63 6.40
N PRO A 162 3.52 2.27 5.30
CA PRO A 162 3.33 3.71 5.18
C PRO A 162 1.84 4.03 5.16
N VAL A 163 1.42 4.95 6.02
CA VAL A 163 -0.01 5.32 6.14
C VAL A 163 -0.23 6.62 5.38
N VAL A 164 -1.12 6.58 4.41
CA VAL A 164 -1.33 7.67 3.45
C VAL A 164 -2.78 8.16 3.51
N ARG A 165 -2.95 9.47 3.63
CA ARG A 165 -4.24 10.12 3.45
C ARG A 165 -4.46 10.33 1.96
N ILE A 166 -5.44 9.62 1.40
CA ILE A 166 -5.66 9.59 -0.04
C ILE A 166 -6.37 10.87 -0.49
N GLU A 167 -5.79 11.52 -1.50
CA GLU A 167 -6.36 12.72 -2.13
C GLU A 167 -7.11 12.36 -3.41
N ARG A 168 -6.62 11.37 -4.17
CA ARG A 168 -7.29 10.88 -5.38
C ARG A 168 -6.86 9.47 -5.73
N VAL A 169 -7.67 8.81 -6.55
CA VAL A 169 -7.42 7.46 -7.08
C VAL A 169 -7.48 7.52 -8.60
N GLU A 170 -6.50 6.92 -9.26
CA GLU A 170 -6.43 6.80 -10.71
C GLU A 170 -6.36 5.32 -11.10
N TYR A 171 -6.87 4.99 -12.28
CA TYR A 171 -6.97 3.61 -12.72
C TYR A 171 -5.96 3.33 -13.82
N LEU A 172 -5.30 2.18 -13.73
CA LEU A 172 -4.39 1.68 -14.74
C LEU A 172 -4.96 0.38 -15.29
N LEU A 173 -5.47 0.46 -16.51
CA LEU A 173 -5.97 -0.73 -17.19
C LEU A 173 -4.79 -1.45 -17.84
N LEU A 174 -4.52 -2.66 -17.36
CA LEU A 174 -3.49 -3.51 -17.94
C LEU A 174 -3.99 -4.11 -19.24
N ARG A 175 -3.15 -4.06 -20.25
CA ARG A 175 -3.48 -4.60 -21.58
C ARG A 175 -2.89 -6.00 -21.75
#